data_fde605349def6cabf8854dd785c81d7c
#
_entry.id   fde605349def6cabf8854dd785c81d7c
#
_cell.length_a   1.000
_cell.length_b   1.000
_cell.length_c   1.000
_cell.angle_alpha   90.00
_cell.angle_beta   90.00
_cell.angle_gamma   90.00
#
_symmetry.space_group_name_H-M   'P 1'
#
loop_
_entity.id
_entity.type
_entity.pdbx_description
1 polymer ?
#
loop_
_entity_poly.entity_id
_entity_poly.type
_entity_poly.pdbx_seq_one_letter_code
_entity_poly.pdbx_strand_id
1 'polypeptide(L)'
;MPESETLVVFRILGVLAKARDLGHALPVAEIADAAHLGRPSAERYMNMLKHAGAVRAEATPTQLLEYSLTRYGLERLVGGCAR
;
A
#
# COMPACT_ATOMS: atom_id res chain seq x y z
N MET A 1 12.77 18.72 -1.84
CA MET A 1 11.46 18.86 -2.47
C MET A 1 10.55 17.73 -2.04
N PRO A 2 9.31 18.01 -1.68
CA PRO A 2 8.40 16.93 -1.34
C PRO A 2 8.09 16.09 -2.58
N GLU A 3 7.96 14.80 -2.37
CA GLU A 3 7.57 13.90 -3.44
C GLU A 3 6.10 14.12 -3.77
N SER A 4 5.73 13.92 -5.02
CA SER A 4 4.32 14.00 -5.40
C SER A 4 3.55 12.85 -4.76
N GLU A 5 2.29 13.08 -4.43
CA GLU A 5 1.43 12.04 -3.88
C GLU A 5 1.31 10.87 -4.83
N THR A 6 1.27 11.13 -6.13
CA THR A 6 1.17 10.08 -7.13
C THR A 6 2.36 9.14 -7.07
N LEU A 7 3.58 9.67 -6.95
CA LEU A 7 4.77 8.83 -6.84
C LEU A 7 4.76 8.00 -5.57
N VAL A 8 4.34 8.61 -4.45
CA VAL A 8 4.26 7.89 -3.18
C VAL A 8 3.24 6.77 -3.26
N VAL A 9 2.07 7.05 -3.82
CA VAL A 9 1.02 6.04 -3.99
C VAL A 9 1.53 4.88 -4.84
N PHE A 10 2.17 5.14 -5.97
CA PHE A 10 2.70 4.08 -6.81
C PHE A 10 3.78 3.28 -6.12
N ARG A 11 4.61 3.92 -5.30
CA ARG A 11 5.63 3.22 -4.53
C ARG A 11 4.98 2.26 -3.52
N ILE A 12 3.95 2.71 -2.82
CA ILE A 12 3.20 1.87 -1.88
C ILE A 12 2.53 0.71 -2.61
N LEU A 13 1.86 0.98 -3.71
CA LEU A 13 1.21 -0.08 -4.48
C LEU A 13 2.22 -1.10 -5.00
N GLY A 14 3.39 -0.63 -5.42
CA GLY A 14 4.48 -1.52 -5.85
C GLY A 14 4.97 -2.43 -4.74
N VAL A 15 5.14 -1.88 -3.53
CA VAL A 15 5.53 -2.67 -2.35
C VAL A 15 4.50 -3.76 -2.07
N LEU A 16 3.22 -3.39 -2.11
CA LEU A 16 2.15 -4.34 -1.84
C LEU A 16 1.99 -5.37 -2.95
N ALA A 17 2.23 -4.98 -4.20
CA ALA A 17 2.19 -5.92 -5.32
C ALA A 17 3.26 -6.99 -5.18
N LYS A 18 4.46 -6.59 -4.78
CA LYS A 18 5.55 -7.53 -4.55
C LYS A 18 5.23 -8.49 -3.41
N ALA A 19 4.68 -7.97 -2.31
CA ALA A 19 4.25 -8.79 -1.19
C ALA A 19 3.16 -9.77 -1.60
N ARG A 20 2.22 -9.32 -2.44
CA ARG A 20 1.14 -10.16 -2.95
C ARG A 20 1.68 -11.33 -3.75
N ASP A 21 2.68 -11.09 -4.59
CA ASP A 21 3.30 -12.15 -5.38
C ASP A 21 3.95 -13.21 -4.49
N LEU A 22 4.39 -12.82 -3.29
CA LEU A 22 4.97 -13.72 -2.32
C LEU A 22 3.92 -14.32 -1.36
N GLY A 23 2.65 -13.94 -1.52
CA GLY A 23 1.57 -14.44 -0.69
C GLY A 23 1.48 -13.77 0.68
N HIS A 24 1.99 -12.55 0.81
CA HIS A 24 2.05 -11.84 2.10
C HIS A 24 1.18 -10.60 2.10
N ALA A 25 0.58 -10.31 3.25
CA ALA A 25 0.07 -8.99 3.58
C ALA A 25 1.09 -8.30 4.48
N LEU A 26 1.09 -6.99 4.53
CA LEU A 26 2.10 -6.22 5.27
C LEU A 26 1.45 -5.29 6.28
N PRO A 27 2.01 -5.21 7.51
CA PRO A 27 1.60 -4.18 8.45
C PRO A 27 2.14 -2.81 8.01
N VAL A 28 1.51 -1.75 8.52
CA VAL A 28 1.87 -0.39 8.11
C VAL A 28 3.34 -0.06 8.39
N ALA A 29 3.91 -0.62 9.45
CA ALA A 29 5.31 -0.36 9.79
C ALA A 29 6.25 -0.84 8.69
N GLU A 30 6.00 -2.02 8.13
CA GLU A 30 6.82 -2.55 7.04
C GLU A 30 6.58 -1.79 5.74
N ILE A 31 5.35 -1.36 5.50
CA ILE A 31 5.04 -0.55 4.33
C ILE A 31 5.79 0.79 4.43
N ALA A 32 5.77 1.41 5.60
CA ALA A 32 6.46 2.68 5.82
C ALA A 32 7.97 2.54 5.54
N ASP A 33 8.58 1.48 6.06
CA ASP A 33 10.00 1.24 5.84
C ASP A 33 10.31 1.02 4.36
N ALA A 34 9.53 0.17 3.71
CA ALA A 34 9.79 -0.18 2.31
C ALA A 34 9.53 0.99 1.36
N ALA A 35 8.59 1.86 1.71
CA ALA A 35 8.26 3.02 0.89
C ALA A 35 9.01 4.29 1.31
N HIS A 36 9.88 4.18 2.31
CA HIS A 36 10.67 5.31 2.84
C HIS A 36 9.79 6.45 3.33
N LEU A 37 8.75 6.11 4.09
CA LEU A 37 7.82 7.07 4.66
C LEU A 37 7.88 7.05 6.17
N GLY A 38 7.57 8.19 6.80
CA GLY A 38 7.28 8.21 8.21
C GLY A 38 5.98 7.44 8.48
N ARG A 39 5.87 6.85 9.66
CA ARG A 39 4.71 6.04 9.99
C ARG A 39 3.39 6.81 9.92
N PRO A 40 3.30 8.07 10.43
CA PRO A 40 2.04 8.82 10.30
C PRO A 40 1.63 9.06 8.86
N SER A 41 2.60 9.31 7.97
CA SER A 41 2.32 9.50 6.54
C SER A 41 1.84 8.20 5.92
N ALA A 42 2.49 7.08 6.24
CA ALA A 42 2.10 5.77 5.73
C ALA A 42 0.68 5.42 6.16
N GLU A 43 0.33 5.68 7.42
CA GLU A 43 -1.01 5.41 7.92
C GLU A 43 -2.06 6.22 7.16
N ARG A 44 -1.75 7.48 6.89
CA ARG A 44 -2.66 8.35 6.16
C ARG A 44 -2.87 7.87 4.73
N TYR A 45 -1.79 7.47 4.04
CA TYR A 45 -1.90 6.92 2.70
C TYR A 45 -2.66 5.60 2.68
N MET A 46 -2.42 4.74 3.67
CA MET A 46 -3.14 3.46 3.73
C MET A 46 -4.63 3.66 3.97
N ASN A 47 -5.03 4.61 4.82
CA ASN A 47 -6.43 4.93 5.00
C ASN A 47 -7.06 5.44 3.71
N MET A 48 -6.36 6.31 3.00
CA MET A 48 -6.84 6.84 1.73
C MET A 48 -7.03 5.72 0.70
N LEU A 49 -6.05 4.84 0.58
CA LEU A 49 -6.11 3.73 -0.37
C LEU A 49 -7.17 2.71 0.00
N LYS A 50 -7.40 2.50 1.28
CA LYS A 50 -8.46 1.63 1.76
C LYS A 50 -9.83 2.19 1.37
N HIS A 51 -10.05 3.47 1.57
CA HIS A 51 -11.31 4.12 1.18
C HIS A 51 -11.51 4.10 -0.34
N ALA A 52 -10.44 4.18 -1.08
CA ALA A 52 -10.49 4.10 -2.54
C ALA A 52 -10.69 2.67 -3.06
N GLY A 53 -10.59 1.67 -2.18
CA GLY A 53 -10.74 0.27 -2.58
C GLY A 53 -9.50 -0.34 -3.19
N ALA A 54 -8.36 0.36 -3.13
CA ALA A 54 -7.11 -0.14 -3.71
C ALA A 54 -6.38 -1.11 -2.79
N VAL A 55 -6.62 -1.03 -1.49
CA VAL A 55 -6.02 -1.94 -0.52
C VAL A 55 -7.12 -2.45 0.42
N ARG A 56 -6.83 -3.61 1.01
CA ARG A 56 -7.70 -4.25 1.97
C ARG A 56 -6.95 -4.38 3.29
N ALA A 57 -7.63 -4.07 4.38
CA ALA A 57 -7.05 -4.19 5.73
C ALA A 57 -7.70 -5.37 6.44
N GLU A 58 -6.88 -6.22 7.03
CA GLU A 58 -7.35 -7.36 7.81
C GLU A 58 -6.63 -7.39 9.14
N ALA A 59 -7.37 -7.67 10.21
CA ALA A 59 -6.79 -7.82 11.53
C ALA A 59 -6.20 -9.22 11.66
N THR A 60 -4.98 -9.30 12.19
CA THR A 60 -4.36 -10.59 12.50
C THR A 60 -4.82 -11.07 13.89
N PRO A 61 -4.54 -12.33 14.25
CA PRO A 61 -4.86 -12.81 15.59
C PRO A 61 -4.23 -12.00 16.71
N THR A 62 -3.14 -11.27 16.43
CA THR A 62 -2.49 -10.38 17.40
C THR A 62 -3.05 -8.96 17.35
N GLN A 63 -4.14 -8.75 16.63
CA GLN A 63 -4.84 -7.47 16.48
C GLN A 63 -4.04 -6.40 15.74
N LEU A 64 -2.99 -6.79 15.03
CA LEU A 64 -2.30 -5.89 14.13
C LEU A 64 -3.01 -5.89 12.78
N LEU A 65 -3.14 -4.71 12.19
CA LEU A 65 -3.70 -4.62 10.85
C LEU A 65 -2.63 -4.90 9.81
N GLU A 66 -2.96 -5.75 8.86
CA GLU A 66 -2.13 -6.01 7.70
C GLU A 66 -2.88 -5.61 6.44
N TYR A 67 -2.15 -5.08 5.49
CA TYR A 67 -2.72 -4.57 4.26
C TYR A 67 -2.29 -5.42 3.08
N SER A 68 -3.22 -5.63 2.16
CA SER A 68 -2.94 -6.34 0.92
C SER A 68 -3.56 -5.56 -0.25
N LEU A 69 -2.97 -5.75 -1.41
CA LEU A 69 -3.44 -5.10 -2.63
C LEU A 69 -4.71 -5.78 -3.11
N THR A 70 -5.72 -5.00 -3.46
CA THR A 70 -6.92 -5.54 -4.09
C THR A 70 -6.68 -5.65 -5.59
N ARG A 71 -7.59 -6.35 -6.27
CA ARG A 71 -7.56 -6.41 -7.73
C ARG A 71 -7.62 -5.01 -8.34
N TYR A 72 -8.48 -4.16 -7.78
CA TYR A 72 -8.58 -2.79 -8.24
C TYR A 72 -7.26 -2.03 -8.07
N GLY A 73 -6.60 -2.21 -6.91
CA GLY A 73 -5.31 -1.59 -6.68
C GLY A 73 -4.25 -2.07 -7.66
N LEU A 74 -4.24 -3.36 -7.96
CA LEU A 74 -3.32 -3.93 -8.93
C LEU A 74 -3.59 -3.35 -10.32
N GLU A 75 -4.84 -3.25 -10.71
CA GLU A 75 -5.21 -2.69 -12.01
C GLU A 75 -4.80 -1.22 -12.11
N ARG A 76 -4.95 -0.46 -11.04
CA ARG A 76 -4.51 0.93 -10.98
C ARG A 76 -3.01 1.04 -11.18
N LEU A 77 -2.25 0.16 -10.54
CA LEU A 77 -0.80 0.17 -10.66
C LEU A 77 -0.37 -0.12 -12.10
N VAL A 78 -0.91 -1.17 -12.68
CA VAL A 78 -0.56 -1.58 -14.04
C VAL A 78 -1.07 -0.56 -15.05
N GLY A 79 -2.30 -0.11 -14.90
CA GLY A 79 -2.90 0.86 -15.82
C GLY A 79 -2.20 2.21 -15.77
N GLY A 80 -1.76 2.63 -14.59
CA GLY A 80 -1.01 3.87 -14.44
C GLY A 80 0.33 3.82 -15.14
N CYS A 81 0.97 2.65 -15.17
CA CYS A 81 2.24 2.48 -15.86
C CYS A 81 2.08 2.34 -17.38
N ALA A 82 0.92 1.92 -17.84
CA ALA A 82 0.67 1.70 -19.26
C ALA A 82 0.43 3.00 -20.03
N ARG A 83 0.33 4.10 -19.33
CA ARG A 83 0.10 5.40 -19.92
C ARG A 83 1.30 6.30 -19.75
#